data_34b55e351ca7a170cb2225ef67390877
#
_entry.id   34b55e351ca7a170cb2225ef67390877
#
_cell.length_a   1.000
_cell.length_b   1.000
_cell.length_c   1.000
_cell.angle_alpha   90.00
_cell.angle_beta   90.00
_cell.angle_gamma   90.00
#
_symmetry.space_group_name_H-M   'P 1'
#
loop_
_entity.id
_entity.type
_entity.pdbx_description
1 polymer ?
#
loop_
_entity_poly.entity_id
_entity_poly.type
_entity_poly.pdbx_seq_one_letter_code
_entity_poly.pdbx_strand_id
1 'polypeptide(L)'
;MKTRRFRGFHAFVRGAAACTAAFALTGLAACSPAAWMPRIEGRLEAELAPDSCERLLAGAEDARDAAEAPAAAARTEAGRIGAGNLTRWQRLSNAVEARTLWRQVAVSCPGRFAEGVLASAQMDRRASWLADAAHVRYVPAAQGSTMIDESTRLVISSDVASGMARAQDRAAFAYEILASRHKADASELLKLSDRHRALASGFAARTKDDAARSKVYSVQRLLDSPDTIVDDATGLGVATVAAVAMDLVREQLADLTDDDGSDATAIADESTASTLADLLAEEASQALELGFPSFDGALYATRVDKS
;
A
#
# COMPACT_ATOMS: atom_id res chain seq x y z
N MET A 1 56.95 -37.85 -0.44
CA MET A 1 57.20 -38.69 0.75
C MET A 1 56.02 -38.71 1.66
N LYS A 2 55.66 -39.98 2.00
CA LYS A 2 54.76 -40.50 3.04
C LYS A 2 53.24 -40.40 2.82
N THR A 3 52.75 -41.45 2.26
CA THR A 3 51.47 -42.11 2.39
C THR A 3 51.04 -42.37 3.85
N ARG A 4 49.74 -42.21 4.16
CA ARG A 4 49.07 -43.18 5.06
C ARG A 4 47.58 -43.32 4.69
N ARG A 5 47.27 -44.56 4.26
CA ARG A 5 45.96 -45.17 4.20
C ARG A 5 45.49 -45.49 5.62
N PHE A 6 44.19 -45.37 5.86
CA PHE A 6 43.54 -46.31 6.76
C PHE A 6 42.13 -46.64 6.25
N ARG A 7 41.93 -47.94 6.12
CA ARG A 7 40.68 -48.67 5.81
C ARG A 7 39.89 -48.86 7.10
N GLY A 8 38.58 -49.01 6.96
CA GLY A 8 37.70 -49.58 7.98
C GLY A 8 36.27 -49.63 7.47
N PHE A 9 36.00 -50.67 6.87
CA PHE A 9 34.81 -51.53 6.74
C PHE A 9 34.01 -51.59 8.02
N HIS A 10 32.68 -51.46 7.96
CA HIS A 10 31.73 -52.41 8.55
C HIS A 10 30.34 -52.25 7.93
N ALA A 11 29.90 -53.32 7.30
CA ALA A 11 28.53 -53.59 6.88
C ALA A 11 27.76 -54.24 8.07
N PHE A 12 26.50 -53.92 8.23
CA PHE A 12 25.50 -54.72 8.94
C PHE A 12 24.12 -54.38 8.35
N VAL A 13 23.57 -55.24 7.55
CA VAL A 13 22.70 -56.40 7.71
C VAL A 13 21.26 -56.02 8.17
N ARG A 14 20.37 -56.17 7.22
CA ARG A 14 19.00 -56.68 7.16
C ARG A 14 18.20 -56.85 8.47
N GLY A 15 16.95 -56.38 8.43
CA GLY A 15 15.89 -56.79 9.31
C GLY A 15 14.52 -56.41 8.74
N ALA A 16 13.98 -57.33 7.90
CA ALA A 16 12.56 -57.29 7.52
C ALA A 16 11.74 -57.89 8.67
N ALA A 17 10.69 -57.22 9.10
CA ALA A 17 9.62 -57.82 9.89
C ALA A 17 8.28 -57.28 9.41
N ALA A 18 7.60 -58.07 8.63
CA ALA A 18 6.18 -57.94 8.34
C ALA A 18 5.40 -58.38 9.59
N CYS A 19 4.54 -57.52 10.10
CA CYS A 19 3.47 -57.91 11.03
C CYS A 19 2.13 -57.55 10.40
N THR A 20 1.54 -58.55 9.74
CA THR A 20 0.11 -58.64 9.48
C THR A 20 -0.62 -58.95 10.78
N ALA A 21 -1.43 -58.04 11.26
CA ALA A 21 -2.41 -58.32 12.30
C ALA A 21 -3.80 -57.98 11.76
N ALA A 22 -4.51 -59.02 11.38
CA ALA A 22 -5.96 -58.97 11.19
C ALA A 22 -6.64 -58.79 12.55
N PHE A 23 -7.40 -57.70 12.71
CA PHE A 23 -8.33 -57.59 13.84
C PHE A 23 -9.77 -57.67 13.35
N ALA A 24 -10.40 -58.69 13.92
CA ALA A 24 -11.78 -59.03 13.75
C ALA A 24 -12.73 -57.90 14.19
N LEU A 25 -13.74 -57.66 13.37
CA LEU A 25 -14.93 -56.89 13.67
C LEU A 25 -15.74 -57.61 14.77
N THR A 26 -15.70 -57.07 15.98
CA THR A 26 -16.74 -57.32 16.98
C THR A 26 -17.50 -56.01 17.21
N GLY A 27 -18.76 -56.00 16.82
CA GLY A 27 -19.68 -54.91 17.06
C GLY A 27 -19.87 -54.65 18.54
N LEU A 28 -19.53 -53.46 18.95
CA LEU A 28 -20.05 -52.83 20.15
C LEU A 28 -20.87 -51.62 19.68
N ALA A 29 -22.18 -51.77 19.73
CA ALA A 29 -23.13 -50.69 19.69
C ALA A 29 -22.89 -49.84 20.95
N ALA A 30 -21.91 -48.92 20.88
CA ALA A 30 -21.74 -47.89 21.87
C ALA A 30 -22.88 -46.88 21.64
N CYS A 31 -23.85 -46.83 22.55
CA CYS A 31 -24.78 -45.71 22.68
C CYS A 31 -23.99 -44.42 22.73
N SER A 32 -23.99 -43.72 21.61
CA SER A 32 -23.43 -42.36 21.54
C SER A 32 -24.20 -41.45 22.43
N PRO A 33 -23.60 -40.82 23.45
CA PRO A 33 -24.27 -39.77 24.24
C PRO A 33 -24.52 -38.49 23.45
N ALA A 34 -24.28 -38.48 22.17
CA ALA A 34 -24.47 -37.36 21.27
C ALA A 34 -25.94 -37.00 20.97
N ALA A 35 -26.92 -37.84 21.43
CA ALA A 35 -28.35 -37.59 21.19
C ALA A 35 -28.96 -36.57 22.13
N TRP A 36 -28.23 -36.07 23.14
CA TRP A 36 -28.71 -35.12 24.13
C TRP A 36 -28.11 -33.73 24.07
N MET A 37 -27.15 -33.51 23.21
CA MET A 37 -26.78 -32.11 22.89
C MET A 37 -27.87 -31.57 21.97
N PRO A 38 -28.54 -30.46 22.34
CA PRO A 38 -29.35 -29.75 21.38
C PRO A 38 -28.37 -29.44 20.23
N ARG A 39 -28.62 -30.07 19.08
CA ARG A 39 -28.05 -29.61 17.84
C ARG A 39 -28.56 -28.18 17.74
N ILE A 40 -27.73 -27.23 18.12
CA ILE A 40 -27.82 -25.93 17.53
C ILE A 40 -27.61 -26.23 16.06
N GLU A 41 -28.73 -26.38 15.34
CA GLU A 41 -28.68 -26.16 13.90
C GLU A 41 -28.25 -24.70 13.80
N GLY A 42 -26.92 -24.51 13.93
CA GLY A 42 -26.30 -23.33 13.42
C GLY A 42 -26.85 -23.27 12.03
N ARG A 43 -27.59 -22.20 11.70
CA ARG A 43 -27.80 -21.82 10.34
C ARG A 43 -26.57 -22.31 9.62
N LEU A 44 -26.71 -23.24 8.70
CA LEU A 44 -25.83 -23.34 7.58
C LEU A 44 -26.01 -22.00 6.89
N GLU A 45 -25.36 -20.97 7.43
CA GLU A 45 -24.92 -19.89 6.61
C GLU A 45 -24.11 -20.65 5.59
N ALA A 46 -24.74 -20.91 4.45
CA ALA A 46 -24.02 -21.27 3.26
C ALA A 46 -22.91 -20.23 3.27
N GLU A 47 -21.65 -20.65 3.50
CA GLU A 47 -20.52 -19.77 3.37
C GLU A 47 -20.72 -19.19 1.99
N LEU A 48 -21.26 -17.99 1.93
CA LEU A 48 -21.44 -17.28 0.69
C LEU A 48 -20.01 -17.21 0.18
N ALA A 49 -19.77 -17.82 -0.97
CA ALA A 49 -18.43 -17.77 -1.55
C ALA A 49 -17.99 -16.31 -1.50
N PRO A 50 -16.79 -16.01 -0.93
CA PRO A 50 -16.37 -14.64 -0.73
C PRO A 50 -16.55 -13.88 -2.04
N ASP A 51 -17.08 -12.68 -1.98
CA ASP A 51 -17.30 -11.87 -3.16
C ASP A 51 -15.97 -11.52 -3.85
N SER A 52 -16.02 -10.85 -4.98
CA SER A 52 -14.81 -10.53 -5.74
C SER A 52 -13.89 -9.58 -4.98
N CYS A 53 -14.46 -8.65 -4.20
CA CYS A 53 -13.69 -7.71 -3.39
C CYS A 53 -13.03 -8.42 -2.20
N GLU A 54 -13.73 -9.28 -1.48
CA GLU A 54 -13.16 -10.05 -0.35
C GLU A 54 -12.00 -10.94 -0.80
N ARG A 55 -12.13 -11.60 -1.96
CA ARG A 55 -11.02 -12.41 -2.51
C ARG A 55 -9.82 -11.56 -2.90
N LEU A 56 -10.07 -10.39 -3.50
CA LEU A 56 -9.03 -9.46 -3.89
C LEU A 56 -8.30 -8.90 -2.67
N LEU A 57 -9.05 -8.50 -1.64
CA LEU A 57 -8.51 -8.01 -0.39
C LEU A 57 -7.65 -9.07 0.30
N ALA A 58 -8.16 -10.30 0.47
CA ALA A 58 -7.39 -11.39 1.05
C ALA A 58 -6.10 -11.67 0.27
N GLY A 59 -6.15 -11.67 -1.06
CA GLY A 59 -4.94 -11.81 -1.89
C GLY A 59 -3.94 -10.67 -1.71
N ALA A 60 -4.42 -9.43 -1.56
CA ALA A 60 -3.57 -8.28 -1.32
C ALA A 60 -2.88 -8.32 0.06
N GLU A 61 -3.62 -8.73 1.09
CA GLU A 61 -3.10 -8.93 2.46
C GLU A 61 -2.07 -10.07 2.49
N ASP A 62 -2.38 -11.22 1.91
CA ASP A 62 -1.46 -12.37 1.84
C ASP A 62 -0.14 -11.99 1.14
N ALA A 63 -0.21 -11.26 0.03
CA ALA A 63 0.96 -10.80 -0.69
C ALA A 63 1.78 -9.78 0.11
N ARG A 64 1.11 -8.86 0.85
CA ARG A 64 1.75 -7.92 1.78
C ARG A 64 2.49 -8.66 2.88
N ASP A 65 1.83 -9.58 3.56
CA ASP A 65 2.41 -10.36 4.66
C ASP A 65 3.62 -11.17 4.18
N ALA A 66 3.55 -11.76 2.99
CA ALA A 66 4.67 -12.46 2.37
C ALA A 66 5.85 -11.52 2.02
N ALA A 67 5.58 -10.28 1.62
CA ALA A 67 6.61 -9.27 1.36
C ALA A 67 7.28 -8.78 2.66
N GLU A 68 6.54 -8.72 3.76
CA GLU A 68 7.00 -8.24 5.07
C GLU A 68 7.61 -9.33 5.95
N ALA A 69 7.39 -10.59 5.62
CA ALA A 69 7.86 -11.74 6.40
C ALA A 69 9.33 -11.59 6.81
N PRO A 70 9.68 -11.83 8.08
CA PRO A 70 11.03 -11.60 8.58
C PRO A 70 12.03 -12.52 7.89
N ALA A 71 13.18 -12.00 7.51
CA ALA A 71 14.28 -12.76 6.91
C ALA A 71 14.83 -13.89 7.80
N ALA A 72 14.41 -13.96 9.07
CA ALA A 72 14.83 -14.98 10.02
C ALA A 72 14.27 -16.38 9.70
N ALA A 73 13.07 -16.47 9.11
CA ALA A 73 12.53 -17.76 8.66
C ALA A 73 13.40 -18.40 7.54
N ALA A 74 14.08 -17.58 6.77
CA ALA A 74 14.99 -18.03 5.73
C ALA A 74 16.36 -18.54 6.23
N ARG A 75 16.73 -18.26 7.47
CA ARG A 75 18.03 -18.68 8.03
C ARG A 75 18.06 -20.15 8.45
N THR A 76 16.93 -20.75 8.74
CA THR A 76 16.86 -22.17 9.14
C THR A 76 17.05 -23.12 7.97
N GLU A 77 16.81 -22.69 6.73
CA GLU A 77 17.10 -23.46 5.52
C GLU A 77 18.43 -23.09 4.85
N ALA A 78 19.08 -22.04 5.29
CA ALA A 78 20.19 -21.38 4.57
C ALA A 78 21.57 -21.95 4.89
N GLY A 79 21.69 -23.24 5.05
CA GLY A 79 23.01 -23.88 4.90
C GLY A 79 23.59 -23.81 3.48
N ARG A 80 22.93 -23.17 2.52
CA ARG A 80 23.36 -23.02 1.13
C ARG A 80 23.56 -21.57 0.73
N ILE A 81 24.74 -21.23 0.26
CA ILE A 81 25.05 -19.99 -0.43
C ILE A 81 24.08 -19.85 -1.61
N GLY A 82 23.17 -18.89 -1.57
CA GLY A 82 22.17 -18.69 -2.60
C GLY A 82 20.70 -18.59 -2.10
N ALA A 83 20.35 -19.26 -1.00
CA ALA A 83 18.99 -19.21 -0.44
C ALA A 83 18.59 -17.78 0.00
N GLY A 84 19.51 -16.98 0.51
CA GLY A 84 19.27 -15.60 0.91
C GLY A 84 18.88 -14.68 -0.26
N ASN A 85 19.42 -14.90 -1.45
CA ASN A 85 19.07 -14.13 -2.65
C ASN A 85 17.67 -14.52 -3.15
N LEU A 86 17.34 -15.80 -3.20
CA LEU A 86 16.03 -16.29 -3.61
C LEU A 86 14.93 -15.70 -2.71
N THR A 87 15.14 -15.70 -1.40
CA THR A 87 14.18 -15.12 -0.46
C THR A 87 14.00 -13.61 -0.67
N ARG A 88 15.07 -12.86 -0.96
CA ARG A 88 14.96 -11.43 -1.29
C ARG A 88 14.15 -11.20 -2.56
N TRP A 89 14.40 -11.99 -3.61
CA TRP A 89 13.65 -11.92 -4.85
C TRP A 89 12.18 -12.27 -4.66
N GLN A 90 11.87 -13.30 -3.88
CA GLN A 90 10.50 -13.66 -3.55
C GLN A 90 9.77 -12.52 -2.83
N ARG A 91 10.41 -11.91 -1.82
CA ARG A 91 9.84 -10.78 -1.11
C ARG A 91 9.62 -9.57 -2.02
N LEU A 92 10.57 -9.27 -2.90
CA LEU A 92 10.41 -8.21 -3.91
C LEU A 92 9.23 -8.52 -4.84
N SER A 93 9.13 -9.74 -5.34
CA SER A 93 8.01 -10.18 -6.19
C SER A 93 6.67 -10.01 -5.46
N ASN A 94 6.60 -10.46 -4.20
CA ASN A 94 5.39 -10.33 -3.38
C ASN A 94 5.04 -8.85 -3.12
N ALA A 95 6.02 -7.98 -2.90
CA ALA A 95 5.77 -6.55 -2.73
C ALA A 95 5.21 -5.90 -4.00
N VAL A 96 5.72 -6.28 -5.17
CA VAL A 96 5.20 -5.83 -6.48
C VAL A 96 3.79 -6.36 -6.73
N GLU A 97 3.53 -7.62 -6.38
CA GLU A 97 2.20 -8.23 -6.46
C GLU A 97 1.22 -7.54 -5.52
N ALA A 98 1.58 -7.37 -4.24
CA ALA A 98 0.77 -6.67 -3.25
C ALA A 98 0.41 -5.26 -3.71
N ARG A 99 1.37 -4.48 -4.22
CA ARG A 99 1.10 -3.16 -4.79
C ARG A 99 0.02 -3.22 -5.87
N THR A 100 0.12 -4.19 -6.78
CA THR A 100 -0.84 -4.33 -7.89
C THR A 100 -2.24 -4.72 -7.39
N LEU A 101 -2.31 -5.64 -6.43
CA LEU A 101 -3.58 -6.09 -5.83
C LEU A 101 -4.23 -4.96 -5.02
N TRP A 102 -3.47 -4.21 -4.22
CA TRP A 102 -3.99 -3.06 -3.48
C TRP A 102 -4.52 -1.96 -4.40
N ARG A 103 -3.84 -1.72 -5.53
CA ARG A 103 -4.38 -0.82 -6.56
C ARG A 103 -5.71 -1.33 -7.13
N GLN A 104 -5.84 -2.64 -7.34
CA GLN A 104 -7.11 -3.24 -7.77
C GLN A 104 -8.18 -3.13 -6.69
N VAL A 105 -7.83 -3.28 -5.40
CA VAL A 105 -8.74 -3.02 -4.28
C VAL A 105 -9.28 -1.60 -4.36
N ALA A 106 -8.43 -0.59 -4.56
CA ALA A 106 -8.87 0.79 -4.72
C ALA A 106 -9.90 0.95 -5.85
N VAL A 107 -9.70 0.28 -6.98
CA VAL A 107 -10.55 0.42 -8.18
C VAL A 107 -11.85 -0.38 -8.08
N SER A 108 -11.78 -1.58 -7.49
CA SER A 108 -12.88 -2.57 -7.61
C SER A 108 -13.64 -2.81 -6.31
N CYS A 109 -13.18 -2.27 -5.17
CA CYS A 109 -13.80 -2.48 -3.87
C CYS A 109 -14.47 -1.19 -3.36
N PRO A 110 -15.80 -1.08 -3.43
CA PRO A 110 -16.52 0.07 -2.88
C PRO A 110 -16.17 0.29 -1.39
N GLY A 111 -15.93 1.54 -1.00
CA GLY A 111 -15.59 1.92 0.37
C GLY A 111 -14.16 1.62 0.80
N ARG A 112 -13.29 1.17 -0.14
CA ARG A 112 -11.87 0.88 0.16
C ARG A 112 -10.89 1.63 -0.74
N PHE A 113 -11.35 2.67 -1.41
CA PHE A 113 -10.51 3.43 -2.34
C PHE A 113 -9.27 4.00 -1.66
N ALA A 114 -9.45 4.71 -0.56
CA ALA A 114 -8.35 5.32 0.20
C ALA A 114 -7.38 4.28 0.75
N GLU A 115 -7.89 3.18 1.30
CA GLU A 115 -7.09 2.07 1.80
C GLU A 115 -6.23 1.46 0.68
N GLY A 116 -6.84 1.15 -0.45
CA GLY A 116 -6.15 0.56 -1.59
C GLY A 116 -5.06 1.47 -2.16
N VAL A 117 -5.32 2.78 -2.26
CA VAL A 117 -4.33 3.78 -2.69
C VAL A 117 -3.12 3.82 -1.76
N LEU A 118 -3.34 3.99 -0.47
CA LEU A 118 -2.26 4.13 0.52
C LEU A 118 -1.46 2.84 0.68
N ALA A 119 -2.13 1.68 0.72
CA ALA A 119 -1.46 0.39 0.78
C ALA A 119 -0.66 0.09 -0.51
N SER A 120 -1.17 0.48 -1.68
CA SER A 120 -0.42 0.37 -2.94
C SER A 120 0.88 1.19 -2.89
N ALA A 121 0.83 2.43 -2.43
CA ALA A 121 2.00 3.29 -2.27
C ALA A 121 2.99 2.73 -1.23
N GLN A 122 2.50 2.20 -0.11
CA GLN A 122 3.31 1.54 0.90
C GLN A 122 4.08 0.35 0.32
N MET A 123 3.42 -0.48 -0.47
CA MET A 123 4.04 -1.63 -1.10
C MET A 123 5.02 -1.25 -2.22
N ASP A 124 4.76 -0.16 -2.93
CA ASP A 124 5.71 0.41 -3.90
C ASP A 124 7.01 0.86 -3.20
N ARG A 125 6.91 1.57 -2.08
CA ARG A 125 8.05 1.93 -1.25
C ARG A 125 8.78 0.70 -0.71
N ARG A 126 8.03 -0.33 -0.30
CA ARG A 126 8.59 -1.61 0.14
C ARG A 126 9.36 -2.31 -0.97
N ALA A 127 8.81 -2.35 -2.18
CA ALA A 127 9.46 -2.93 -3.36
C ALA A 127 10.77 -2.19 -3.69
N SER A 128 10.76 -0.85 -3.66
CA SER A 128 11.97 -0.04 -3.87
C SER A 128 13.06 -0.40 -2.86
N TRP A 129 12.73 -0.46 -1.57
CA TRP A 129 13.69 -0.82 -0.53
C TRP A 129 14.23 -2.25 -0.69
N LEU A 130 13.38 -3.22 -1.06
CA LEU A 130 13.80 -4.61 -1.29
C LEU A 130 14.69 -4.73 -2.54
N ALA A 131 14.41 -3.96 -3.56
CA ALA A 131 15.21 -3.90 -4.79
C ALA A 131 16.61 -3.33 -4.51
N ASP A 132 16.71 -2.26 -3.76
CA ASP A 132 17.99 -1.68 -3.32
C ASP A 132 18.79 -2.69 -2.50
N ALA A 133 18.15 -3.38 -1.55
CA ALA A 133 18.78 -4.42 -0.75
C ALA A 133 19.21 -5.65 -1.57
N ALA A 134 18.59 -5.89 -2.71
CA ALA A 134 18.93 -6.95 -3.66
C ALA A 134 19.91 -6.48 -4.76
N HIS A 135 20.27 -5.19 -4.79
CA HIS A 135 21.08 -4.54 -5.83
C HIS A 135 20.49 -4.70 -7.24
N VAL A 136 19.16 -4.57 -7.34
CA VAL A 136 18.45 -4.61 -8.61
C VAL A 136 17.75 -3.29 -8.86
N ARG A 137 17.63 -2.91 -10.12
CA ARG A 137 16.89 -1.72 -10.50
C ARG A 137 15.39 -2.03 -10.42
N TYR A 138 14.68 -1.31 -9.57
CA TYR A 138 13.24 -1.24 -9.56
C TYR A 138 12.82 0.08 -10.20
N VAL A 139 11.81 0.02 -11.03
CA VAL A 139 11.16 1.22 -11.59
C VAL A 139 9.73 1.17 -11.09
N PRO A 140 9.35 2.07 -10.18
CA PRO A 140 7.95 2.18 -9.74
C PRO A 140 7.05 2.38 -10.95
N ALA A 141 5.85 1.82 -10.92
CA ALA A 141 4.90 2.08 -11.99
C ALA A 141 4.50 3.55 -11.94
N ALA A 142 4.68 4.23 -13.04
CA ALA A 142 4.15 5.56 -13.30
C ALA A 142 4.63 6.68 -12.35
N GLN A 143 5.92 6.70 -11.98
CA GLN A 143 6.45 7.85 -11.23
C GLN A 143 6.27 9.16 -12.01
N GLY A 144 5.39 10.05 -11.53
CA GLY A 144 5.17 11.38 -12.09
C GLY A 144 4.57 11.39 -13.50
N SER A 145 4.02 10.26 -13.96
CA SER A 145 3.50 10.15 -15.33
C SER A 145 1.99 10.40 -15.44
N THR A 146 1.25 10.24 -14.35
CA THR A 146 -0.19 10.48 -14.34
C THR A 146 -0.47 11.97 -14.40
N MET A 147 -1.06 12.41 -15.49
CA MET A 147 -1.46 13.79 -15.72
C MET A 147 -2.95 13.86 -16.01
N ILE A 148 -3.57 14.90 -15.48
CA ILE A 148 -4.97 15.20 -15.75
C ILE A 148 -5.01 16.42 -16.64
N ASP A 149 -5.36 16.20 -17.89
CA ASP A 149 -5.54 17.26 -18.89
C ASP A 149 -6.97 17.28 -19.42
N GLU A 150 -7.26 18.16 -20.37
CA GLU A 150 -8.60 18.30 -20.96
C GLU A 150 -9.09 17.02 -21.66
N SER A 151 -8.16 16.19 -22.17
CA SER A 151 -8.47 14.92 -22.85
C SER A 151 -8.74 13.77 -21.89
N THR A 152 -8.30 13.86 -20.64
CA THR A 152 -8.47 12.84 -19.62
C THR A 152 -9.95 12.75 -19.21
N ARG A 153 -10.57 11.60 -19.42
CA ARG A 153 -11.97 11.40 -19.02
C ARG A 153 -12.04 11.15 -17.51
N LEU A 154 -12.66 12.06 -16.78
CA LEU A 154 -12.99 11.92 -15.36
C LEU A 154 -14.49 12.25 -15.17
N VAL A 155 -15.19 11.36 -14.48
CA VAL A 155 -16.60 11.56 -14.11
C VAL A 155 -16.65 11.76 -12.59
N ILE A 156 -16.43 13.01 -12.20
CA ILE A 156 -16.45 13.47 -10.80
C ILE A 156 -17.36 14.71 -10.71
N SER A 157 -17.85 15.01 -9.52
CA SER A 157 -18.64 16.23 -9.29
C SER A 157 -17.79 17.49 -9.44
N SER A 158 -18.45 18.62 -9.70
CA SER A 158 -17.77 19.93 -9.74
C SER A 158 -17.10 20.27 -8.41
N ASP A 159 -17.71 19.87 -7.29
CA ASP A 159 -17.21 20.17 -5.95
C ASP A 159 -15.93 19.36 -5.64
N VAL A 160 -15.93 18.07 -5.97
CA VAL A 160 -14.74 17.21 -5.89
C VAL A 160 -13.63 17.77 -6.78
N ALA A 161 -13.92 18.10 -8.03
CA ALA A 161 -12.94 18.71 -8.94
C ALA A 161 -12.36 20.01 -8.38
N SER A 162 -13.20 20.84 -7.74
CA SER A 162 -12.79 22.10 -7.11
C SER A 162 -11.91 21.86 -5.87
N GLY A 163 -12.26 20.87 -5.03
CA GLY A 163 -11.45 20.45 -3.89
C GLY A 163 -10.06 20.00 -4.33
N MET A 164 -10.00 19.05 -5.27
CA MET A 164 -8.74 18.53 -5.82
C MET A 164 -7.90 19.64 -6.48
N ALA A 165 -8.52 20.54 -7.25
CA ALA A 165 -7.82 21.69 -7.84
C ALA A 165 -7.16 22.58 -6.78
N ARG A 166 -7.87 22.86 -5.67
CA ARG A 166 -7.35 23.68 -4.56
C ARG A 166 -6.22 22.96 -3.82
N ALA A 167 -6.35 21.66 -3.56
CA ALA A 167 -5.33 20.87 -2.90
C ALA A 167 -4.02 20.88 -3.71
N GLN A 168 -4.12 20.64 -5.01
CA GLN A 168 -3.00 20.67 -5.94
C GLN A 168 -2.34 22.07 -6.03
N ASP A 169 -3.12 23.12 -6.17
CA ASP A 169 -2.61 24.50 -6.26
C ASP A 169 -1.91 24.93 -4.96
N ARG A 170 -2.46 24.53 -3.80
CA ARG A 170 -1.84 24.79 -2.50
C ARG A 170 -0.51 24.03 -2.35
N ALA A 171 -0.43 22.78 -2.76
CA ALA A 171 0.80 22.01 -2.74
C ALA A 171 1.86 22.63 -3.67
N ALA A 172 1.47 23.04 -4.89
CA ALA A 172 2.35 23.73 -5.81
C ALA A 172 2.96 24.99 -5.19
N PHE A 173 2.11 25.80 -4.54
CA PHE A 173 2.56 27.01 -3.86
C PHE A 173 3.49 26.70 -2.67
N ALA A 174 3.18 25.67 -1.87
CA ALA A 174 4.04 25.24 -0.77
C ALA A 174 5.43 24.83 -1.26
N TYR A 175 5.53 24.08 -2.35
CA TYR A 175 6.81 23.69 -2.94
C TYR A 175 7.62 24.89 -3.45
N GLU A 176 6.99 25.93 -4.01
CA GLU A 176 7.69 27.18 -4.37
C GLU A 176 8.31 27.87 -3.16
N ILE A 177 7.55 27.97 -2.06
CA ILE A 177 8.06 28.54 -0.81
C ILE A 177 9.25 27.73 -0.28
N LEU A 178 9.12 26.40 -0.24
CA LEU A 178 10.19 25.51 0.21
C LEU A 178 11.41 25.58 -0.72
N ALA A 179 11.24 25.67 -2.03
CA ALA A 179 12.33 25.87 -2.97
C ALA A 179 13.14 27.14 -2.70
N SER A 180 12.51 28.20 -2.22
CA SER A 180 13.21 29.43 -1.83
C SER A 180 14.09 29.24 -0.59
N ARG A 181 13.82 28.22 0.24
CA ARG A 181 14.52 27.90 1.48
C ARG A 181 15.59 26.81 1.29
N HIS A 182 15.33 25.82 0.45
CA HIS A 182 16.20 24.68 0.19
C HIS A 182 16.94 24.84 -1.16
N LYS A 183 17.99 25.67 -1.19
CA LYS A 183 18.69 26.00 -2.43
C LYS A 183 19.29 24.77 -3.14
N ALA A 184 19.69 23.74 -2.39
CA ALA A 184 20.27 22.53 -2.95
C ALA A 184 19.23 21.74 -3.77
N ASP A 185 17.98 21.70 -3.29
CA ASP A 185 16.88 20.92 -3.87
C ASP A 185 15.88 21.79 -4.62
N ALA A 186 16.16 23.10 -4.76
CA ALA A 186 15.23 24.04 -5.34
C ALA A 186 14.70 23.64 -6.72
N SER A 187 15.57 23.09 -7.56
CA SER A 187 15.19 22.63 -8.91
C SER A 187 14.16 21.48 -8.87
N GLU A 188 14.33 20.53 -7.97
CA GLU A 188 13.39 19.41 -7.84
C GLU A 188 12.06 19.86 -7.23
N LEU A 189 12.11 20.73 -6.23
CA LEU A 189 10.89 21.31 -5.62
C LEU A 189 10.11 22.15 -6.62
N LEU A 190 10.78 22.92 -7.50
CA LEU A 190 10.11 23.66 -8.55
C LEU A 190 9.47 22.75 -9.61
N LYS A 191 10.10 21.64 -9.97
CA LYS A 191 9.48 20.64 -10.86
C LYS A 191 8.19 20.06 -10.23
N LEU A 192 8.22 19.78 -8.91
CA LEU A 192 7.02 19.35 -8.19
C LEU A 192 5.95 20.43 -8.23
N SER A 193 6.30 21.68 -7.95
CA SER A 193 5.38 22.80 -8.05
C SER A 193 4.73 22.89 -9.43
N ASP A 194 5.54 22.84 -10.50
CA ASP A 194 5.03 22.91 -11.88
C ASP A 194 4.07 21.76 -12.21
N ARG A 195 4.40 20.52 -11.77
CA ARG A 195 3.52 19.37 -11.93
C ARG A 195 2.17 19.56 -11.25
N HIS A 196 2.20 19.92 -9.97
CA HIS A 196 0.96 20.15 -9.19
C HIS A 196 0.15 21.31 -9.75
N ARG A 197 0.78 22.35 -10.26
CA ARG A 197 0.09 23.47 -10.93
C ARG A 197 -0.61 23.01 -12.22
N ALA A 198 0.03 22.11 -12.99
CA ALA A 198 -0.58 21.52 -14.17
C ALA A 198 -1.80 20.64 -13.81
N LEU A 199 -1.68 19.81 -12.77
CA LEU A 199 -2.78 18.99 -12.23
C LEU A 199 -3.93 19.88 -11.72
N ALA A 200 -3.62 20.94 -10.97
CA ALA A 200 -4.61 21.91 -10.52
C ALA A 200 -5.39 22.51 -11.69
N SER A 201 -4.70 22.85 -12.78
CA SER A 201 -5.33 23.37 -14.00
C SER A 201 -6.23 22.33 -14.66
N GLY A 202 -5.79 21.06 -14.70
CA GLY A 202 -6.57 19.95 -15.23
C GLY A 202 -7.87 19.72 -14.47
N PHE A 203 -7.83 19.74 -13.13
CA PHE A 203 -9.03 19.64 -12.30
C PHE A 203 -9.93 20.88 -12.40
N ALA A 204 -9.33 22.09 -12.38
CA ALA A 204 -10.08 23.34 -12.50
C ALA A 204 -10.89 23.44 -13.81
N ALA A 205 -10.40 22.87 -14.91
CA ALA A 205 -11.12 22.80 -16.17
C ALA A 205 -12.46 22.02 -16.10
N ARG A 206 -12.69 21.27 -15.01
CA ARG A 206 -13.89 20.44 -14.76
C ARG A 206 -14.84 21.09 -13.76
N THR A 207 -14.46 22.22 -13.20
CA THR A 207 -15.32 22.95 -12.27
C THR A 207 -16.23 23.91 -13.02
N LYS A 208 -17.37 24.24 -12.41
CA LYS A 208 -18.26 25.30 -12.90
C LYS A 208 -17.89 26.68 -12.35
N ASP A 209 -16.97 26.69 -11.38
CA ASP A 209 -16.58 27.86 -10.64
C ASP A 209 -15.18 28.34 -11.02
N ASP A 210 -15.04 29.60 -11.40
CA ASP A 210 -13.74 30.27 -11.60
C ASP A 210 -12.92 30.39 -10.30
N ALA A 211 -13.53 30.08 -9.14
CA ALA A 211 -12.97 30.25 -7.80
C ALA A 211 -12.22 29.02 -7.27
N ALA A 212 -11.96 28.00 -8.11
CA ALA A 212 -11.27 26.78 -7.71
C ALA A 212 -9.84 27.00 -7.18
N ARG A 213 -9.30 28.21 -7.32
CA ARG A 213 -7.97 28.60 -6.81
C ARG A 213 -8.08 29.69 -5.78
N SER A 214 -7.34 29.55 -4.68
CA SER A 214 -7.20 30.64 -3.72
C SER A 214 -6.14 31.63 -4.19
N LYS A 215 -6.39 32.94 -3.99
CA LYS A 215 -5.42 33.97 -4.35
C LYS A 215 -4.23 34.02 -3.39
N VAL A 216 -4.41 33.53 -2.16
CA VAL A 216 -3.39 33.58 -1.09
C VAL A 216 -3.55 32.36 -0.19
N TYR A 217 -2.44 31.69 0.09
CA TYR A 217 -2.33 30.63 1.08
C TYR A 217 -1.50 31.11 2.28
N SER A 218 -1.82 30.63 3.48
CA SER A 218 -0.99 30.89 4.66
C SER A 218 0.31 30.09 4.56
N VAL A 219 1.45 30.78 4.67
CA VAL A 219 2.79 30.16 4.55
C VAL A 219 3.59 30.22 5.83
N GLN A 220 3.05 30.86 6.88
CA GLN A 220 3.81 31.13 8.11
C GLN A 220 4.43 29.85 8.67
N ARG A 221 3.66 28.75 8.73
CA ARG A 221 4.11 27.48 9.25
C ARG A 221 5.27 26.88 8.43
N LEU A 222 5.26 27.04 7.10
CA LEU A 222 6.35 26.60 6.23
C LEU A 222 7.59 27.47 6.40
N LEU A 223 7.41 28.75 6.67
CA LEU A 223 8.54 29.68 6.91
C LEU A 223 9.19 29.45 8.26
N ASP A 224 8.41 29.12 9.29
CA ASP A 224 8.88 28.85 10.64
C ASP A 224 9.53 27.46 10.78
N SER A 225 9.14 26.52 9.96
CA SER A 225 9.58 25.12 10.03
C SER A 225 9.89 24.55 8.63
N PRO A 226 10.87 25.09 7.90
CA PRO A 226 11.13 24.71 6.52
C PRO A 226 11.70 23.27 6.37
N ASP A 227 12.49 22.80 7.35
CA ASP A 227 13.17 21.51 7.28
C ASP A 227 12.31 20.38 7.87
N THR A 228 11.73 20.61 9.05
CA THR A 228 10.98 19.61 9.81
C THR A 228 9.77 20.25 10.45
N ILE A 229 8.62 19.61 10.30
CA ILE A 229 7.35 20.04 10.85
C ILE A 229 6.69 18.91 11.63
N VAL A 230 5.88 19.25 12.63
CA VAL A 230 5.01 18.25 13.27
C VAL A 230 3.78 18.04 12.40
N ASP A 231 3.59 16.81 11.91
CA ASP A 231 2.40 16.40 11.17
C ASP A 231 1.17 16.40 12.09
N ASP A 232 0.13 17.13 11.72
CA ASP A 232 -1.05 17.36 12.59
C ASP A 232 -1.87 16.09 12.82
N ALA A 233 -1.84 15.13 11.88
CA ALA A 233 -2.60 13.90 11.99
C ALA A 233 -1.92 12.88 12.92
N THR A 234 -0.58 12.80 12.87
CA THR A 234 0.19 11.79 13.61
C THR A 234 0.89 12.32 14.86
N GLY A 235 1.11 13.63 14.93
CA GLY A 235 1.96 14.25 15.96
C GLY A 235 3.45 13.97 15.77
N LEU A 236 3.88 13.39 14.67
CA LEU A 236 5.28 13.06 14.39
C LEU A 236 6.02 14.23 13.75
N GLY A 237 7.28 14.42 14.12
CA GLY A 237 8.19 15.30 13.40
C GLY A 237 8.65 14.64 12.10
N VAL A 238 8.30 15.23 10.95
CA VAL A 238 8.62 14.72 9.62
C VAL A 238 9.25 15.82 8.76
N ALA A 239 9.92 15.43 7.67
CA ALA A 239 10.40 16.42 6.71
C ALA A 239 9.23 17.26 6.18
N THR A 240 9.39 18.59 6.15
CA THR A 240 8.29 19.50 5.77
C THR A 240 7.81 19.24 4.35
N VAL A 241 8.72 18.92 3.42
CA VAL A 241 8.36 18.54 2.04
C VAL A 241 7.50 17.27 1.99
N ALA A 242 7.79 16.31 2.85
CA ALA A 242 7.03 15.06 2.94
C ALA A 242 5.65 15.25 3.58
N ALA A 243 5.56 16.14 4.59
CA ALA A 243 4.29 16.54 5.19
C ALA A 243 3.37 17.20 4.15
N VAL A 244 3.89 18.13 3.35
CA VAL A 244 3.13 18.80 2.28
C VAL A 244 2.59 17.77 1.28
N ALA A 245 3.43 16.81 0.87
CA ALA A 245 3.00 15.75 -0.05
C ALA A 245 1.91 14.85 0.54
N MET A 246 2.04 14.43 1.80
CA MET A 246 1.06 13.57 2.44
C MET A 246 -0.25 14.31 2.77
N ASP A 247 -0.16 15.58 3.17
CA ASP A 247 -1.34 16.41 3.39
C ASP A 247 -2.16 16.59 2.10
N LEU A 248 -1.49 16.77 0.96
CA LEU A 248 -2.13 16.79 -0.35
C LEU A 248 -2.92 15.52 -0.62
N VAL A 249 -2.30 14.33 -0.41
CA VAL A 249 -2.96 13.04 -0.62
C VAL A 249 -4.18 12.88 0.29
N ARG A 250 -4.02 13.16 1.59
CA ARG A 250 -5.10 13.06 2.57
C ARG A 250 -6.28 13.96 2.23
N GLU A 251 -6.01 15.18 1.79
CA GLU A 251 -7.07 16.12 1.41
C GLU A 251 -7.82 15.64 0.18
N GLN A 252 -7.12 15.18 -0.85
CA GLN A 252 -7.75 14.65 -2.05
C GLN A 252 -8.55 13.36 -1.76
N LEU A 253 -8.05 12.49 -0.89
CA LEU A 253 -8.81 11.31 -0.44
C LEU A 253 -10.07 11.72 0.32
N ALA A 254 -9.99 12.75 1.16
CA ALA A 254 -11.16 13.29 1.88
C ALA A 254 -12.19 13.93 0.93
N ASP A 255 -11.74 14.59 -0.15
CA ASP A 255 -12.65 15.13 -1.18
C ASP A 255 -13.42 14.03 -1.95
N LEU A 256 -12.89 12.79 -1.95
CA LEU A 256 -13.47 11.62 -2.62
C LEU A 256 -14.35 10.76 -1.69
N THR A 257 -14.35 11.02 -0.39
CA THR A 257 -15.20 10.33 0.59
C THR A 257 -16.40 11.21 0.94
N ASP A 258 -17.55 10.61 1.14
CA ASP A 258 -18.72 11.31 1.67
C ASP A 258 -18.55 11.61 3.17
N ASP A 259 -19.35 12.54 3.70
CA ASP A 259 -19.34 12.93 5.11
C ASP A 259 -19.60 11.73 6.07
N ASP A 260 -20.21 10.63 5.59
CA ASP A 260 -20.42 9.39 6.33
C ASP A 260 -19.26 8.39 6.19
N GLY A 261 -18.18 8.76 5.48
CA GLY A 261 -17.01 7.93 5.26
C GLY A 261 -17.17 6.84 4.18
N SER A 262 -18.21 6.94 3.34
CA SER A 262 -18.39 6.01 2.22
C SER A 262 -17.79 6.58 0.93
N ASP A 263 -16.88 5.84 0.31
CA ASP A 263 -16.24 6.20 -0.99
C ASP A 263 -17.22 6.10 -2.19
N ALA A 264 -18.50 5.76 -1.95
CA ALA A 264 -19.35 5.20 -2.99
C ALA A 264 -19.92 6.22 -3.99
N THR A 265 -19.93 7.51 -3.68
CA THR A 265 -20.67 8.50 -4.48
C THR A 265 -19.82 9.44 -5.31
N ALA A 266 -18.57 9.64 -4.93
CA ALA A 266 -17.69 10.61 -5.60
C ALA A 266 -17.08 10.09 -6.91
N ILE A 267 -16.93 8.77 -7.06
CA ILE A 267 -16.31 8.12 -8.23
C ILE A 267 -17.38 7.33 -9.01
N ALA A 268 -17.80 7.84 -10.16
CA ALA A 268 -18.94 7.32 -10.88
C ALA A 268 -18.65 6.09 -11.76
N ASP A 269 -17.39 5.85 -12.14
CA ASP A 269 -17.00 4.76 -13.04
C ASP A 269 -15.58 4.25 -12.78
N GLU A 270 -15.34 2.98 -13.17
CA GLU A 270 -14.06 2.27 -12.98
C GLU A 270 -12.88 2.97 -13.67
N SER A 271 -13.09 3.61 -14.82
CA SER A 271 -12.04 4.34 -15.52
C SER A 271 -11.58 5.55 -14.72
N THR A 272 -12.51 6.29 -14.13
CA THR A 272 -12.24 7.39 -13.22
C THR A 272 -11.54 6.91 -11.96
N ALA A 273 -12.04 5.82 -11.34
CA ALA A 273 -11.41 5.18 -10.18
C ALA A 273 -9.96 4.78 -10.48
N SER A 274 -9.73 4.14 -11.63
CA SER A 274 -8.38 3.73 -12.06
C SER A 274 -7.43 4.93 -12.22
N THR A 275 -7.88 6.00 -12.87
CA THR A 275 -7.05 7.20 -13.11
C THR A 275 -6.71 7.90 -11.80
N LEU A 276 -7.69 8.06 -10.90
CA LEU A 276 -7.48 8.69 -9.61
C LEU A 276 -6.64 7.80 -8.67
N ALA A 277 -6.83 6.48 -8.69
CA ALA A 277 -6.00 5.57 -7.93
C ALA A 277 -4.53 5.63 -8.35
N ASP A 278 -4.25 5.72 -9.65
CA ASP A 278 -2.89 5.87 -10.17
C ASP A 278 -2.27 7.20 -9.72
N LEU A 279 -3.01 8.30 -9.87
CA LEU A 279 -2.54 9.62 -9.46
C LEU A 279 -2.23 9.67 -7.96
N LEU A 280 -3.19 9.26 -7.13
CA LEU A 280 -3.06 9.39 -5.68
C LEU A 280 -2.05 8.39 -5.09
N ALA A 281 -1.94 7.18 -5.63
CA ALA A 281 -0.90 6.24 -5.23
C ALA A 281 0.50 6.74 -5.60
N GLU A 282 0.64 7.40 -6.73
CA GLU A 282 1.88 8.06 -7.15
C GLU A 282 2.27 9.21 -6.21
N GLU A 283 1.32 10.07 -5.86
CA GLU A 283 1.54 11.19 -4.92
C GLU A 283 1.86 10.68 -3.51
N ALA A 284 1.17 9.63 -3.04
CA ALA A 284 1.49 8.98 -1.77
C ALA A 284 2.88 8.32 -1.78
N SER A 285 3.25 7.62 -2.86
CA SER A 285 4.60 7.08 -3.03
C SER A 285 5.67 8.17 -2.97
N GLN A 286 5.40 9.33 -3.58
CA GLN A 286 6.28 10.49 -3.52
C GLN A 286 6.44 11.02 -2.10
N ALA A 287 5.34 11.11 -1.32
CA ALA A 287 5.44 11.51 0.08
C ALA A 287 6.34 10.57 0.89
N LEU A 288 6.23 9.25 0.65
CA LEU A 288 7.08 8.23 1.27
C LEU A 288 8.55 8.33 0.82
N GLU A 289 8.82 8.64 -0.43
CA GLU A 289 10.18 8.90 -0.94
C GLU A 289 10.80 10.15 -0.32
N LEU A 290 10.01 11.19 -0.11
CA LEU A 290 10.43 12.42 0.57
C LEU A 290 10.64 12.25 2.08
N GLY A 291 10.35 11.06 2.63
CA GLY A 291 10.65 10.71 4.02
C GLY A 291 9.44 10.69 4.96
N PHE A 292 8.20 10.68 4.43
CA PHE A 292 7.03 10.44 5.28
C PHE A 292 7.05 9.01 5.82
N PRO A 293 6.67 8.77 7.10
CA PRO A 293 6.65 7.43 7.69
C PRO A 293 5.68 6.48 6.96
N SER A 294 6.14 5.26 6.68
CA SER A 294 5.39 4.28 5.87
C SER A 294 4.64 3.22 6.68
N PHE A 295 4.53 3.36 8.01
CA PHE A 295 3.75 2.43 8.83
C PHE A 295 2.27 2.84 8.90
N ASP A 296 1.38 1.87 9.09
CA ASP A 296 -0.06 2.05 9.01
C ASP A 296 -0.59 3.18 9.91
N GLY A 297 -0.13 3.27 11.16
CA GLY A 297 -0.54 4.33 12.08
C GLY A 297 -0.20 5.75 11.63
N ALA A 298 0.71 5.92 10.66
CA ALA A 298 1.00 7.21 10.04
C ALA A 298 0.20 7.43 8.76
N LEU A 299 0.07 6.38 7.94
CA LEU A 299 -0.61 6.47 6.64
C LEU A 299 -2.12 6.70 6.78
N TYR A 300 -2.75 5.94 7.67
CA TYR A 300 -4.20 5.99 7.90
C TYR A 300 -4.63 6.97 8.99
N ALA A 301 -3.70 7.79 9.51
CA ALA A 301 -4.05 8.82 10.46
C ALA A 301 -4.91 9.90 9.79
N THR A 302 -6.07 10.16 10.37
CA THR A 302 -6.95 11.26 9.97
C THR A 302 -6.66 12.49 10.83
N ARG A 303 -6.79 13.68 10.24
CA ARG A 303 -6.67 14.92 10.99
C ARG A 303 -7.74 14.94 12.08
N VAL A 304 -7.34 15.00 13.34
CA VAL A 304 -8.28 15.24 14.44
C VAL A 304 -8.64 16.72 14.40
N ASP A 305 -9.85 17.03 13.99
CA ASP A 305 -10.37 18.40 14.09
C ASP A 305 -10.31 18.81 15.57
N LYS A 306 -9.39 19.70 15.89
CA LYS A 306 -9.39 20.37 17.19
C LYS A 306 -10.52 21.38 17.17
N SER A 307 -11.72 20.91 17.59
CA SER A 307 -12.88 21.74 17.85
C SER A 307 -12.59 22.79 18.93
#